data_a0d955f98e89fcb68ad8d73dcecfd397
#
_entry.id   a0d955f98e89fcb68ad8d73dcecfd397
#
_cell.length_a   1.000
_cell.length_b   1.000
_cell.length_c   1.000
_cell.angle_alpha   90.00
_cell.angle_beta   90.00
_cell.angle_gamma   90.00
#
_symmetry.space_group_name_H-M   'P 1'
#
loop_
_entity.id
_entity.type
_entity.pdbx_description
1 polymer ?
#
loop_
_entity_poly.entity_id
_entity_poly.type
_entity_poly.pdbx_seq_one_letter_code
_entity_poly.pdbx_strand_id
1 'polypeptide(L)'
;MELDLQPLKLPSDNERPFVIAGPCSAETEEQVMTTARELAMKGCHNFRAGVWKPRTKPGGFEGHGEPALVWLAQVKKETKMLVSTEVATPEHVELVLKYGIDILWIGARTSANPFAMQAIADALQGADVPVFVKNPVNPDIELWIGALERLNQAGVKRLGAIHRGFSSYEQKIYRNAPMWQIPIELRRRIPDLPLISDPSHIGGRRELIAPLCQQAMDLGFDGLIVESHCDPDKAWSDAKQQVTPDVLDYILSLLVIRDEKQSTEGITQLRKQIDELDNQLMDLLAKRMKVCREIGQYKKEHNMTVLQANRYNEILNKRGAQGSLCGMDPEFVAHVFENIHEESVRQQIEIINK
;
A
#
# COMPACT_ATOMS: atom_id res chain seq x y z
N MET A 1 7.54 -18.65 -2.34
CA MET A 1 7.98 -19.27 -1.06
C MET A 1 6.87 -19.03 -0.05
N GLU A 2 6.57 -20.01 0.81
CA GLU A 2 5.58 -19.83 1.89
C GLU A 2 6.29 -19.16 3.08
N LEU A 3 5.73 -18.09 3.62
CA LEU A 3 6.28 -17.45 4.81
C LEU A 3 5.84 -18.21 6.06
N ASP A 4 6.76 -18.45 6.99
CA ASP A 4 6.46 -19.00 8.32
C ASP A 4 5.98 -17.88 9.24
N LEU A 5 4.67 -17.62 9.20
CA LEU A 5 4.04 -16.51 9.92
C LEU A 5 3.46 -16.97 11.27
N GLN A 6 3.53 -16.08 12.24
CA GLN A 6 2.86 -16.21 13.53
C GLN A 6 1.92 -15.00 13.77
N PRO A 7 0.86 -15.18 14.57
CA PRO A 7 0.00 -14.07 14.96
C PRO A 7 0.80 -12.91 15.56
N LEU A 8 0.40 -11.68 15.28
CA LEU A 8 1.09 -10.48 15.77
C LEU A 8 1.10 -10.39 17.30
N LYS A 9 0.12 -11.01 17.97
CA LYS A 9 -0.06 -11.00 19.44
C LYS A 9 -0.11 -9.59 20.01
N LEU A 10 -0.85 -8.71 19.34
CA LEU A 10 -1.11 -7.36 19.79
C LEU A 10 -2.48 -7.28 20.46
N PRO A 11 -2.70 -6.40 21.47
CA PRO A 11 -3.94 -6.33 22.23
C PRO A 11 -5.21 -6.18 21.40
N SER A 12 -5.09 -5.55 20.24
CA SER A 12 -6.21 -5.24 19.33
C SER A 12 -6.08 -5.91 17.95
N ASP A 13 -5.27 -6.97 17.81
CA ASP A 13 -5.08 -7.63 16.51
C ASP A 13 -6.31 -8.42 16.03
N ASN A 14 -7.27 -8.69 16.92
CA ASN A 14 -8.57 -9.28 16.57
C ASN A 14 -9.66 -8.21 16.30
N GLU A 15 -9.36 -6.93 16.48
CA GLU A 15 -10.27 -5.83 16.18
C GLU A 15 -10.11 -5.41 14.71
N ARG A 16 -11.21 -5.08 14.06
CA ARG A 16 -11.18 -4.51 12.72
C ARG A 16 -11.93 -3.20 12.69
N PRO A 17 -11.22 -2.09 12.37
CA PRO A 17 -9.80 -2.03 12.00
C PRO A 17 -8.85 -2.13 13.20
N PHE A 18 -7.76 -2.87 13.08
CA PHE A 18 -6.59 -2.67 13.91
C PHE A 18 -6.00 -1.29 13.64
N VAL A 19 -5.79 -0.47 14.66
CA VAL A 19 -5.38 0.94 14.47
C VAL A 19 -4.05 1.23 15.15
N ILE A 20 -3.13 1.81 14.39
CA ILE A 20 -1.91 2.46 14.89
C ILE A 20 -2.03 3.96 14.62
N ALA A 21 -2.01 4.80 15.65
CA ALA A 21 -2.19 6.24 15.50
C ALA A 21 -1.13 7.05 16.27
N GLY A 22 -0.84 8.25 15.79
CA GLY A 22 0.11 9.17 16.41
C GLY A 22 0.82 10.05 15.39
N PRO A 23 1.70 10.95 15.81
CA PRO A 23 2.26 11.95 14.92
C PRO A 23 3.19 11.38 13.86
N CYS A 24 3.37 12.13 12.77
CA CYS A 24 4.34 11.83 11.74
C CYS A 24 5.73 11.70 12.33
N SER A 25 6.13 12.65 13.18
CA SER A 25 7.40 12.67 13.89
C SER A 25 7.25 13.03 15.37
N ALA A 26 8.14 12.49 16.20
CA ALA A 26 8.33 12.96 17.57
C ALA A 26 9.12 14.28 17.53
N GLU A 27 8.46 15.39 17.84
CA GLU A 27 8.99 16.75 17.68
C GLU A 27 9.42 17.36 19.01
N THR A 28 8.60 17.20 20.02
CA THR A 28 8.91 17.57 21.41
C THR A 28 8.28 16.54 22.35
N GLU A 29 8.80 16.42 23.57
CA GLU A 29 8.19 15.57 24.60
C GLU A 29 6.72 15.95 24.86
N GLU A 30 6.46 17.25 24.99
CA GLU A 30 5.09 17.77 25.21
C GLU A 30 4.13 17.38 24.08
N GLN A 31 4.54 17.55 22.83
CA GLN A 31 3.76 17.17 21.65
C GLN A 31 3.45 15.67 21.64
N VAL A 32 4.47 14.83 21.88
CA VAL A 32 4.32 13.37 21.92
C VAL A 32 3.36 12.94 23.02
N MET A 33 3.58 13.44 24.25
CA MET A 33 2.76 13.06 25.41
C MET A 33 1.33 13.58 25.31
N THR A 34 1.10 14.80 24.83
CA THR A 34 -0.23 15.36 24.63
C THR A 34 -1.01 14.54 23.62
N THR A 35 -0.42 14.28 22.43
CA THR A 35 -1.06 13.45 21.41
C THR A 35 -1.37 12.05 21.93
N ALA A 36 -0.44 11.44 22.67
CA ALA A 36 -0.64 10.11 23.23
C ALA A 36 -1.77 10.04 24.26
N ARG A 37 -1.87 11.00 25.16
CA ARG A 37 -2.96 11.07 26.14
C ARG A 37 -4.33 11.22 25.47
N GLU A 38 -4.41 12.12 24.48
CA GLU A 38 -5.66 12.33 23.74
C GLU A 38 -6.09 11.07 22.99
N LEU A 39 -5.17 10.36 22.32
CA LEU A 39 -5.45 9.09 21.65
C LEU A 39 -5.84 7.98 22.63
N ALA A 40 -5.19 7.90 23.80
CA ALA A 40 -5.51 6.91 24.81
C ALA A 40 -6.94 7.13 25.37
N MET A 41 -7.36 8.39 25.58
CA MET A 41 -8.73 8.72 25.99
C MET A 41 -9.78 8.33 24.95
N LYS A 42 -9.41 8.21 23.68
CA LYS A 42 -10.25 7.71 22.58
C LYS A 42 -10.19 6.19 22.39
N GLY A 43 -9.54 5.47 23.30
CA GLY A 43 -9.43 4.01 23.24
C GLY A 43 -8.40 3.48 22.25
N CYS A 44 -7.48 4.30 21.77
CA CYS A 44 -6.39 3.83 20.92
C CYS A 44 -5.41 2.96 21.74
N HIS A 45 -5.03 1.80 21.19
CA HIS A 45 -4.14 0.84 21.87
C HIS A 45 -2.70 0.87 21.33
N ASN A 46 -2.47 1.41 20.15
CA ASN A 46 -1.16 1.38 19.49
C ASN A 46 -0.77 2.78 19.04
N PHE A 47 0.30 3.30 19.62
CA PHE A 47 0.82 4.63 19.36
C PHE A 47 2.00 4.57 18.39
N ARG A 48 2.06 5.51 17.44
CA ARG A 48 3.21 5.70 16.56
C ARG A 48 3.85 7.06 16.73
N ALA A 49 5.17 7.16 16.61
CA ALA A 49 5.86 8.41 16.30
C ALA A 49 7.19 8.10 15.59
N GLY A 50 7.47 8.79 14.49
CA GLY A 50 8.76 8.64 13.81
C GLY A 50 9.85 9.38 14.58
N VAL A 51 10.87 8.67 15.05
CA VAL A 51 12.00 9.28 15.76
C VAL A 51 13.16 9.59 14.83
N TRP A 52 13.24 8.94 13.68
CA TRP A 52 14.13 9.22 12.56
C TRP A 52 13.29 9.51 11.31
N LYS A 53 13.70 10.51 10.53
CA LYS A 53 12.96 10.94 9.34
C LYS A 53 13.88 11.02 8.12
N PRO A 54 13.92 9.98 7.26
CA PRO A 54 14.67 10.05 6.02
C PRO A 54 14.03 11.10 5.10
N ARG A 55 14.75 12.19 4.82
CA ARG A 55 14.23 13.28 3.98
C ARG A 55 14.74 13.15 2.54
N THR A 56 13.86 13.43 1.59
CA THR A 56 14.22 13.48 0.16
C THR A 56 15.11 14.69 -0.14
N LYS A 57 14.89 15.81 0.56
CA LYS A 57 15.70 17.03 0.43
C LYS A 57 16.37 17.33 1.77
N PRO A 58 17.64 17.76 1.76
CA PRO A 58 18.33 18.19 2.98
C PRO A 58 17.70 19.46 3.58
N GLY A 59 17.92 19.69 4.88
CA GLY A 59 17.49 20.91 5.58
C GLY A 59 16.09 20.82 6.20
N GLY A 60 15.39 19.68 6.12
CA GLY A 60 14.17 19.44 6.89
C GLY A 60 14.47 18.82 8.26
N PHE A 61 13.45 18.75 9.14
CA PHE A 61 13.56 18.05 10.42
C PHE A 61 13.81 16.55 10.21
N GLU A 62 14.93 16.03 10.68
CA GLU A 62 15.36 14.64 10.46
C GLU A 62 15.04 13.71 11.64
N GLY A 63 14.37 14.25 12.68
CA GLY A 63 14.06 13.53 13.91
C GLY A 63 15.11 13.77 15.00
N HIS A 64 14.77 13.41 16.24
CA HIS A 64 15.67 13.52 17.39
C HIS A 64 16.47 12.24 17.66
N GLY A 65 16.09 11.12 17.02
CA GLY A 65 16.75 9.85 17.25
C GLY A 65 16.54 9.31 18.68
N GLU A 66 17.61 8.83 19.31
CA GLU A 66 17.58 8.19 20.64
C GLU A 66 16.87 9.01 21.73
N PRO A 67 17.02 10.34 21.86
CA PRO A 67 16.28 11.13 22.84
C PRO A 67 14.75 10.96 22.74
N ALA A 68 14.19 10.85 21.53
CA ALA A 68 12.77 10.67 21.34
C ALA A 68 12.27 9.24 21.69
N LEU A 69 13.15 8.24 21.72
CA LEU A 69 12.81 6.90 22.24
C LEU A 69 12.47 6.92 23.72
N VAL A 70 13.09 7.81 24.50
CA VAL A 70 12.75 8.03 25.91
C VAL A 70 11.30 8.51 26.05
N TRP A 71 10.86 9.42 25.18
CA TRP A 71 9.47 9.91 25.17
C TRP A 71 8.49 8.80 24.83
N LEU A 72 8.82 7.92 23.87
CA LEU A 72 7.99 6.76 23.54
C LEU A 72 7.89 5.76 24.70
N ALA A 73 9.00 5.50 25.41
CA ALA A 73 8.98 4.67 26.60
C ALA A 73 8.11 5.29 27.72
N GLN A 74 8.09 6.61 27.83
CA GLN A 74 7.21 7.32 28.76
C GLN A 74 5.73 7.22 28.34
N VAL A 75 5.39 7.37 27.07
CA VAL A 75 4.05 7.11 26.53
C VAL A 75 3.56 5.73 26.96
N LYS A 76 4.35 4.69 26.71
CA LYS A 76 4.02 3.31 27.09
C LYS A 76 3.76 3.17 28.59
N LYS A 77 4.61 3.77 29.41
CA LYS A 77 4.49 3.73 30.88
C LYS A 77 3.21 4.42 31.36
N GLU A 78 2.88 5.59 30.80
CA GLU A 78 1.77 6.43 31.26
C GLU A 78 0.44 5.94 30.71
N THR A 79 0.33 5.68 29.41
CA THR A 79 -0.93 5.38 28.74
C THR A 79 -1.25 3.90 28.62
N LYS A 80 -0.27 3.03 28.82
CA LYS A 80 -0.34 1.57 28.56
C LYS A 80 -0.53 1.20 27.10
N MET A 81 -0.52 2.16 26.17
CA MET A 81 -0.47 1.86 24.74
C MET A 81 0.85 1.18 24.36
N LEU A 82 0.80 0.29 23.37
CA LEU A 82 2.00 -0.18 22.70
C LEU A 82 2.58 0.95 21.85
N VAL A 83 3.90 1.05 21.82
CA VAL A 83 4.59 2.11 21.10
C VAL A 83 5.32 1.59 19.88
N SER A 84 5.30 2.36 18.81
CA SER A 84 5.91 1.97 17.54
C SER A 84 6.70 3.10 16.88
N THR A 85 7.76 2.73 16.14
CA THR A 85 8.54 3.67 15.35
C THR A 85 9.14 3.04 14.11
N GLU A 86 9.65 3.88 13.19
CA GLU A 86 10.38 3.46 11.98
C GLU A 86 11.80 3.04 12.31
N VAL A 87 12.29 1.98 11.69
CA VAL A 87 13.69 1.60 11.67
C VAL A 87 14.21 1.57 10.23
N ALA A 88 15.45 1.98 10.01
CA ALA A 88 16.09 2.07 8.71
C ALA A 88 17.52 1.53 8.67
N THR A 89 18.11 1.28 9.82
CA THR A 89 19.50 0.75 9.95
C THR A 89 19.59 -0.25 11.10
N PRO A 90 20.64 -1.08 11.17
CA PRO A 90 20.92 -1.95 12.30
C PRO A 90 21.01 -1.22 13.65
N GLU A 91 21.63 -0.04 13.67
CA GLU A 91 21.78 0.78 14.87
C GLU A 91 20.40 1.25 15.40
N HIS A 92 19.45 1.55 14.48
CA HIS A 92 18.07 1.86 14.87
C HIS A 92 17.42 0.65 15.53
N VAL A 93 17.64 -0.56 15.01
CA VAL A 93 17.10 -1.81 15.60
C VAL A 93 17.64 -2.02 17.01
N GLU A 94 18.95 -1.89 17.22
CA GLU A 94 19.57 -2.03 18.54
C GLU A 94 18.97 -1.05 19.55
N LEU A 95 18.81 0.23 19.16
CA LEU A 95 18.25 1.26 20.03
C LEU A 95 16.78 0.99 20.36
N VAL A 96 15.93 0.65 19.40
CA VAL A 96 14.51 0.41 19.68
C VAL A 96 14.30 -0.83 20.57
N LEU A 97 15.11 -1.88 20.41
CA LEU A 97 15.10 -3.04 21.30
C LEU A 97 15.57 -2.67 22.72
N LYS A 98 16.64 -1.87 22.84
CA LYS A 98 17.15 -1.35 24.13
C LYS A 98 16.09 -0.56 24.89
N TYR A 99 15.29 0.27 24.19
CA TYR A 99 14.24 1.09 24.81
C TYR A 99 12.90 0.37 24.93
N GLY A 100 12.78 -0.88 24.50
CA GLY A 100 11.59 -1.72 24.65
C GLY A 100 10.41 -1.22 23.81
N ILE A 101 10.68 -0.76 22.59
CA ILE A 101 9.64 -0.42 21.61
C ILE A 101 8.92 -1.70 21.18
N ASP A 102 7.59 -1.67 21.14
CA ASP A 102 6.74 -2.87 21.00
C ASP A 102 6.52 -3.30 19.55
N ILE A 103 6.48 -2.34 18.62
CA ILE A 103 6.16 -2.58 17.20
C ILE A 103 7.14 -1.78 16.35
N LEU A 104 7.70 -2.40 15.33
CA LEU A 104 8.59 -1.72 14.39
C LEU A 104 7.95 -1.63 13.01
N TRP A 105 8.24 -0.56 12.26
CA TRP A 105 7.97 -0.60 10.84
C TRP A 105 9.19 -0.17 10.03
N ILE A 106 9.30 -0.75 8.84
CA ILE A 106 10.34 -0.42 7.86
C ILE A 106 9.74 0.50 6.81
N GLY A 107 10.36 1.65 6.58
CA GLY A 107 9.88 2.68 5.68
C GLY A 107 10.01 2.30 4.20
N ALA A 108 9.20 2.95 3.35
CA ALA A 108 9.10 2.66 1.92
C ALA A 108 10.41 2.86 1.12
N ARG A 109 11.31 3.73 1.59
CA ARG A 109 12.63 3.92 0.96
C ARG A 109 13.60 2.82 1.34
N THR A 110 13.49 2.32 2.56
CA THR A 110 14.30 1.23 3.09
C THR A 110 13.87 -0.10 2.50
N SER A 111 12.56 -0.38 2.43
CA SER A 111 12.01 -1.61 1.85
C SER A 111 12.33 -1.78 0.35
N ALA A 112 12.61 -0.69 -0.36
CA ALA A 112 13.08 -0.70 -1.75
C ALA A 112 14.56 -1.08 -1.91
N ASN A 113 15.31 -1.22 -0.81
CA ASN A 113 16.76 -1.48 -0.86
C ASN A 113 17.07 -2.85 -0.24
N PRO A 114 17.39 -3.89 -1.06
CA PRO A 114 17.68 -5.23 -0.57
C PRO A 114 18.87 -5.32 0.41
N PHE A 115 19.89 -4.47 0.27
CA PHE A 115 21.03 -4.44 1.19
C PHE A 115 20.63 -3.92 2.57
N ALA A 116 19.87 -2.81 2.62
CA ALA A 116 19.36 -2.27 3.86
C ALA A 116 18.40 -3.26 4.54
N MET A 117 17.54 -3.91 3.76
CA MET A 117 16.62 -4.95 4.26
C MET A 117 17.37 -6.14 4.86
N GLN A 118 18.46 -6.59 4.23
CA GLN A 118 19.27 -7.67 4.76
C GLN A 118 19.95 -7.27 6.08
N ALA A 119 20.56 -6.09 6.13
CA ALA A 119 21.22 -5.61 7.34
C ALA A 119 20.25 -5.47 8.53
N ILE A 120 19.02 -5.00 8.27
CA ILE A 120 17.97 -4.91 9.30
C ILE A 120 17.51 -6.32 9.71
N ALA A 121 17.34 -7.24 8.77
CA ALA A 121 16.95 -8.62 9.04
C ALA A 121 17.99 -9.32 9.94
N ASP A 122 19.27 -9.13 9.64
CA ASP A 122 20.37 -9.67 10.44
C ASP A 122 20.38 -9.11 11.87
N ALA A 123 20.11 -7.80 12.02
CA ALA A 123 20.03 -7.14 13.34
C ALA A 123 18.79 -7.58 14.15
N LEU A 124 17.74 -8.08 13.51
CA LEU A 124 16.53 -8.56 14.15
C LEU A 124 16.58 -10.06 14.52
N GLN A 125 17.68 -10.77 14.21
CA GLN A 125 17.82 -12.18 14.56
C GLN A 125 17.66 -12.40 16.07
N GLY A 126 16.74 -13.31 16.43
CA GLY A 126 16.45 -13.62 17.83
C GLY A 126 15.55 -12.62 18.56
N ALA A 127 15.15 -11.51 17.93
CA ALA A 127 14.20 -10.56 18.51
C ALA A 127 12.75 -11.04 18.28
N ASP A 128 11.97 -11.09 19.36
CA ASP A 128 10.52 -11.39 19.28
C ASP A 128 9.69 -10.08 19.28
N VAL A 129 9.73 -9.35 18.17
CA VAL A 129 9.02 -8.08 17.98
C VAL A 129 8.23 -8.11 16.67
N PRO A 130 6.97 -7.62 16.64
CA PRO A 130 6.21 -7.46 15.39
C PRO A 130 6.87 -6.42 14.48
N VAL A 131 7.02 -6.76 13.21
CA VAL A 131 7.62 -5.88 12.19
C VAL A 131 6.68 -5.71 11.01
N PHE A 132 6.29 -4.47 10.74
CA PHE A 132 5.53 -4.11 9.56
C PHE A 132 6.44 -3.59 8.46
N VAL A 133 6.21 -4.00 7.22
CA VAL A 133 6.97 -3.53 6.07
C VAL A 133 6.08 -2.66 5.19
N LYS A 134 6.42 -1.38 5.04
CA LYS A 134 5.76 -0.51 4.04
C LYS A 134 6.13 -0.97 2.64
N ASN A 135 5.16 -0.90 1.70
CA ASN A 135 5.48 -1.13 0.29
C ASN A 135 6.59 -0.19 -0.18
N PRO A 136 7.46 -0.63 -1.11
CA PRO A 136 8.48 0.22 -1.71
C PRO A 136 7.87 1.46 -2.38
N VAL A 137 8.67 2.49 -2.59
CA VAL A 137 8.23 3.74 -3.22
C VAL A 137 7.72 3.50 -4.64
N ASN A 138 8.42 2.67 -5.40
CA ASN A 138 8.03 2.26 -6.75
C ASN A 138 7.02 1.08 -6.72
N PRO A 139 6.14 0.97 -7.73
CA PRO A 139 5.13 -0.06 -7.80
C PRO A 139 5.71 -1.43 -8.22
N ASP A 140 6.47 -2.03 -7.30
CA ASP A 140 7.14 -3.32 -7.50
C ASP A 140 6.77 -4.27 -6.34
N ILE A 141 5.92 -5.25 -6.66
CA ILE A 141 5.46 -6.23 -5.70
C ILE A 141 6.57 -7.21 -5.29
N GLU A 142 7.49 -7.54 -6.18
CA GLU A 142 8.56 -8.50 -5.90
C GLU A 142 9.56 -7.91 -4.89
N LEU A 143 9.84 -6.60 -4.97
CA LEU A 143 10.63 -5.92 -3.94
C LEU A 143 9.92 -5.94 -2.56
N TRP A 144 8.59 -5.80 -2.53
CA TRP A 144 7.83 -5.84 -1.29
C TRP A 144 7.84 -7.24 -0.67
N ILE A 145 7.57 -8.26 -1.47
CA ILE A 145 7.63 -9.67 -1.05
C ILE A 145 9.04 -10.04 -0.63
N GLY A 146 10.06 -9.68 -1.41
CA GLY A 146 11.45 -9.95 -1.08
C GLY A 146 11.92 -9.31 0.23
N ALA A 147 11.39 -8.13 0.58
CA ALA A 147 11.64 -7.51 1.89
C ALA A 147 11.05 -8.34 3.05
N LEU A 148 9.81 -8.83 2.89
CA LEU A 148 9.15 -9.71 3.87
C LEU A 148 9.89 -11.06 3.99
N GLU A 149 10.29 -11.66 2.88
CA GLU A 149 11.01 -12.94 2.86
C GLU A 149 12.36 -12.86 3.58
N ARG A 150 13.14 -11.76 3.41
CA ARG A 150 14.41 -11.57 4.11
C ARG A 150 14.25 -11.56 5.62
N LEU A 151 13.25 -10.83 6.12
CA LEU A 151 12.93 -10.79 7.54
C LEU A 151 12.50 -12.16 8.05
N ASN A 152 11.65 -12.85 7.30
CA ASN A 152 11.15 -14.18 7.68
C ASN A 152 12.26 -15.23 7.71
N GLN A 153 13.18 -15.21 6.74
CA GLN A 153 14.36 -16.07 6.71
C GLN A 153 15.33 -15.80 7.87
N ALA A 154 15.41 -14.55 8.34
CA ALA A 154 16.18 -14.17 9.54
C ALA A 154 15.49 -14.59 10.86
N GLY A 155 14.29 -15.17 10.79
CA GLY A 155 13.55 -15.66 11.96
C GLY A 155 12.47 -14.71 12.49
N VAL A 156 12.22 -13.57 11.84
CA VAL A 156 11.11 -12.68 12.21
C VAL A 156 9.81 -13.28 11.68
N LYS A 157 8.98 -13.82 12.58
CA LYS A 157 7.73 -14.51 12.23
C LYS A 157 6.49 -13.66 12.39
N ARG A 158 6.51 -12.63 13.25
CA ARG A 158 5.42 -11.70 13.49
C ARG A 158 5.52 -10.53 12.51
N LEU A 159 5.10 -10.79 11.25
CA LEU A 159 5.19 -9.83 10.15
C LEU A 159 3.82 -9.27 9.78
N GLY A 160 3.82 -8.03 9.30
CA GLY A 160 2.68 -7.40 8.66
C GLY A 160 3.14 -6.50 7.51
N ALA A 161 2.21 -6.09 6.67
CA ALA A 161 2.46 -5.19 5.56
C ALA A 161 1.68 -3.89 5.71
N ILE A 162 2.29 -2.77 5.30
CA ILE A 162 1.65 -1.46 5.28
C ILE A 162 1.59 -0.95 3.85
N HIS A 163 0.37 -0.74 3.36
CA HIS A 163 0.16 -0.09 2.07
C HIS A 163 0.07 1.43 2.25
N ARG A 164 1.05 2.17 1.68
CA ARG A 164 1.15 3.64 1.76
C ARG A 164 1.07 4.34 0.39
N GLY A 165 0.68 3.60 -0.67
CA GLY A 165 0.69 4.08 -2.04
C GLY A 165 2.08 4.08 -2.67
N PHE A 166 2.13 4.35 -3.97
CA PHE A 166 3.33 4.31 -4.79
C PHE A 166 3.60 5.66 -5.45
N SER A 167 4.86 5.95 -5.77
CA SER A 167 5.19 7.12 -6.57
C SER A 167 4.64 6.96 -7.99
N SER A 168 4.06 8.04 -8.52
CA SER A 168 3.60 8.13 -9.90
C SER A 168 3.95 9.50 -10.47
N TYR A 169 4.35 9.55 -11.73
CA TYR A 169 4.70 10.80 -12.40
C TYR A 169 3.49 11.72 -12.62
N GLU A 170 2.31 11.14 -12.84
CA GLU A 170 1.10 11.87 -13.24
C GLU A 170 0.11 12.17 -12.09
N GLN A 171 0.53 12.10 -10.85
CA GLN A 171 -0.36 12.26 -9.70
C GLN A 171 -0.96 13.66 -9.56
N LYS A 172 -2.30 13.76 -9.62
CA LYS A 172 -3.05 15.00 -9.39
C LYS A 172 -3.85 15.02 -8.09
N ILE A 173 -4.33 13.85 -7.63
CA ILE A 173 -5.26 13.75 -6.49
C ILE A 173 -4.53 13.28 -5.23
N TYR A 174 -3.76 12.22 -5.32
CA TYR A 174 -3.06 11.59 -4.20
C TYR A 174 -1.61 12.05 -4.10
N ARG A 175 -1.03 12.02 -2.91
CA ARG A 175 0.42 12.18 -2.73
C ARG A 175 1.18 10.98 -3.29
N ASN A 176 0.63 9.78 -3.07
CA ASN A 176 1.14 8.53 -3.63
C ASN A 176 -0.05 7.74 -4.18
N ALA A 177 0.07 7.27 -5.44
CA ALA A 177 -1.01 6.52 -6.08
C ALA A 177 -1.36 5.27 -5.27
N PRO A 178 -2.61 5.01 -4.94
CA PRO A 178 -2.96 3.83 -4.17
C PRO A 178 -2.67 2.53 -4.92
N MET A 179 -2.84 2.48 -6.26
CA MET A 179 -2.60 1.29 -7.09
C MET A 179 -3.05 0.00 -6.37
N TRP A 180 -4.32 -0.04 -5.95
CA TRP A 180 -4.90 -1.07 -5.08
C TRP A 180 -4.68 -2.51 -5.56
N GLN A 181 -4.46 -2.70 -6.85
CA GLN A 181 -4.18 -4.03 -7.41
C GLN A 181 -2.91 -4.68 -6.83
N ILE A 182 -1.92 -3.87 -6.43
CA ILE A 182 -0.67 -4.39 -5.88
C ILE A 182 -0.88 -4.97 -4.47
N PRO A 183 -1.48 -4.26 -3.49
CA PRO A 183 -1.76 -4.88 -2.19
C PRO A 183 -2.82 -5.99 -2.26
N ILE A 184 -3.78 -5.96 -3.19
CA ILE A 184 -4.70 -7.07 -3.45
C ILE A 184 -3.92 -8.31 -3.92
N GLU A 185 -2.97 -8.14 -4.85
CA GLU A 185 -2.11 -9.23 -5.31
C GLU A 185 -1.18 -9.74 -4.20
N LEU A 186 -0.67 -8.86 -3.31
CA LEU A 186 0.08 -9.29 -2.12
C LEU A 186 -0.79 -10.19 -1.22
N ARG A 187 -2.03 -9.78 -0.93
CA ARG A 187 -2.99 -10.58 -0.16
C ARG A 187 -3.27 -11.93 -0.82
N ARG A 188 -3.42 -11.94 -2.16
CA ARG A 188 -3.64 -13.19 -2.91
C ARG A 188 -2.47 -14.17 -2.78
N ARG A 189 -1.23 -13.66 -2.79
CA ARG A 189 -0.01 -14.49 -2.68
C ARG A 189 0.29 -14.92 -1.25
N ILE A 190 -0.02 -14.08 -0.27
CA ILE A 190 0.27 -14.32 1.16
C ILE A 190 -1.00 -13.99 1.97
N PRO A 191 -2.02 -14.89 1.94
CA PRO A 191 -3.34 -14.60 2.52
C PRO A 191 -3.32 -14.36 4.03
N ASP A 192 -2.40 -15.00 4.76
CA ASP A 192 -2.30 -14.92 6.22
C ASP A 192 -1.48 -13.71 6.72
N LEU A 193 -0.92 -12.89 5.80
CA LEU A 193 -0.15 -11.71 6.17
C LEU A 193 -1.09 -10.57 6.56
N PRO A 194 -1.03 -10.04 7.80
CA PRO A 194 -1.76 -8.84 8.17
C PRO A 194 -1.40 -7.66 7.28
N LEU A 195 -2.42 -7.03 6.68
CA LEU A 195 -2.25 -5.93 5.72
C LEU A 195 -3.03 -4.71 6.20
N ILE A 196 -2.32 -3.63 6.53
CA ILE A 196 -2.92 -2.37 6.97
C ILE A 196 -2.66 -1.24 5.97
N SER A 197 -3.55 -0.26 5.92
CA SER A 197 -3.44 0.89 5.03
C SER A 197 -2.90 2.12 5.76
N ASP A 198 -2.13 2.94 5.05
CA ASP A 198 -1.62 4.24 5.49
C ASP A 198 -2.28 5.37 4.67
N PRO A 199 -3.52 5.76 5.01
CA PRO A 199 -4.27 6.77 4.27
C PRO A 199 -3.61 8.14 4.30
N SER A 200 -2.85 8.46 5.35
CA SER A 200 -2.13 9.73 5.49
C SER A 200 -1.09 9.90 4.38
N HIS A 201 -0.28 8.87 4.11
CA HIS A 201 0.73 8.94 3.06
C HIS A 201 0.16 8.73 1.65
N ILE A 202 -0.92 7.97 1.49
CA ILE A 202 -1.65 7.86 0.22
C ILE A 202 -2.23 9.23 -0.15
N GLY A 203 -3.03 9.82 0.73
CA GLY A 203 -3.76 11.06 0.48
C GLY A 203 -2.87 12.29 0.43
N GLY A 204 -1.98 12.45 1.41
CA GLY A 204 -1.13 13.62 1.58
C GLY A 204 -1.87 14.87 2.05
N ARG A 205 -3.16 14.76 2.35
CA ARG A 205 -4.04 15.83 2.82
C ARG A 205 -5.24 15.26 3.58
N ARG A 206 -5.74 16.04 4.55
CA ARG A 206 -6.73 15.62 5.56
C ARG A 206 -8.04 15.14 4.97
N GLU A 207 -8.55 15.82 3.94
CA GLU A 207 -9.85 15.52 3.33
C GLU A 207 -9.91 14.15 2.64
N LEU A 208 -8.76 13.56 2.33
CA LEU A 208 -8.70 12.24 1.73
C LEU A 208 -8.58 11.09 2.75
N ILE A 209 -8.35 11.38 4.04
CA ILE A 209 -8.12 10.31 5.03
C ILE A 209 -9.37 9.47 5.24
N ALA A 210 -10.52 10.09 5.49
CA ALA A 210 -11.77 9.35 5.72
C ALA A 210 -12.17 8.46 4.52
N PRO A 211 -12.23 8.96 3.27
CA PRO A 211 -12.56 8.10 2.13
C PRO A 211 -11.52 6.99 1.89
N LEU A 212 -10.23 7.23 2.14
CA LEU A 212 -9.20 6.20 2.00
C LEU A 212 -9.27 5.15 3.11
N CYS A 213 -9.62 5.53 4.35
CA CYS A 213 -9.90 4.59 5.42
C CYS A 213 -11.06 3.66 5.04
N GLN A 214 -12.19 4.22 4.56
CA GLN A 214 -13.34 3.41 4.14
C GLN A 214 -12.97 2.49 2.97
N GLN A 215 -12.24 2.99 1.98
CA GLN A 215 -11.82 2.20 0.83
C GLN A 215 -10.92 1.02 1.23
N ALA A 216 -10.02 1.21 2.20
CA ALA A 216 -9.22 0.12 2.75
C ALA A 216 -10.09 -0.93 3.43
N MET A 217 -11.11 -0.52 4.21
CA MET A 217 -12.06 -1.45 4.84
C MET A 217 -12.88 -2.21 3.82
N ASP A 218 -13.35 -1.53 2.76
CA ASP A 218 -14.10 -2.16 1.66
C ASP A 218 -13.27 -3.19 0.88
N LEU A 219 -11.95 -3.00 0.82
CA LEU A 219 -10.99 -3.92 0.19
C LEU A 219 -10.49 -5.03 1.14
N GLY A 220 -11.04 -5.14 2.33
CA GLY A 220 -10.72 -6.22 3.27
C GLY A 220 -9.39 -6.05 4.02
N PHE A 221 -8.84 -4.84 4.13
CA PHE A 221 -7.66 -4.61 4.95
C PHE A 221 -7.95 -4.86 6.43
N ASP A 222 -6.94 -5.33 7.18
CA ASP A 222 -7.07 -5.69 8.58
C ASP A 222 -7.02 -4.46 9.50
N GLY A 223 -6.40 -3.36 9.03
CA GLY A 223 -6.25 -2.18 9.86
C GLY A 223 -5.72 -0.94 9.13
N LEU A 224 -5.41 0.05 9.95
CA LEU A 224 -5.02 1.38 9.53
C LEU A 224 -3.81 1.87 10.33
N ILE A 225 -2.88 2.58 9.70
CA ILE A 225 -1.88 3.40 10.38
C ILE A 225 -2.08 4.86 9.97
N VAL A 226 -2.49 5.72 10.92
CA VAL A 226 -2.91 7.10 10.62
C VAL A 226 -2.05 8.11 11.36
N GLU A 227 -1.66 9.17 10.66
CA GLU A 227 -0.95 10.27 11.28
C GLU A 227 -1.92 11.19 12.02
N SER A 228 -1.76 11.26 13.36
CA SER A 228 -2.56 12.09 14.25
C SER A 228 -1.65 12.92 15.16
N HIS A 229 -1.99 14.20 15.36
CA HIS A 229 -1.18 15.17 16.08
C HIS A 229 -2.10 16.10 16.89
N CYS A 230 -1.71 16.46 18.12
CA CYS A 230 -2.51 17.35 18.97
C CYS A 230 -2.76 18.74 18.36
N ASP A 231 -1.83 19.26 17.55
CA ASP A 231 -1.98 20.51 16.79
C ASP A 231 -1.34 20.34 15.39
N PRO A 232 -2.06 19.71 14.41
CA PRO A 232 -1.47 19.36 13.12
C PRO A 232 -0.96 20.52 12.32
N ASP A 233 -1.49 21.74 12.52
CA ASP A 233 -1.09 22.93 11.76
C ASP A 233 0.31 23.45 12.20
N LYS A 234 0.74 23.07 13.40
CA LYS A 234 2.09 23.40 13.91
C LYS A 234 3.09 22.26 13.76
N ALA A 235 2.69 21.13 13.17
CA ALA A 235 3.59 19.99 12.99
C ALA A 235 4.81 20.35 12.11
N TRP A 236 5.99 19.90 12.52
CA TRP A 236 7.26 20.14 11.82
C TRP A 236 7.42 19.26 10.58
N SER A 237 6.62 18.20 10.50
CA SER A 237 6.62 17.30 9.34
C SER A 237 5.21 16.95 8.90
N ASP A 238 4.99 16.93 7.60
CA ASP A 238 3.77 16.43 6.94
C ASP A 238 2.45 16.99 7.52
N ALA A 239 2.45 18.26 7.96
CA ALA A 239 1.34 18.95 8.63
C ALA A 239 -0.02 18.80 7.91
N LYS A 240 -0.01 18.82 6.57
CA LYS A 240 -1.22 18.81 5.74
C LYS A 240 -1.99 17.49 5.75
N GLN A 241 -1.35 16.40 6.15
CA GLN A 241 -1.93 15.04 6.12
C GLN A 241 -2.25 14.48 7.51
N GLN A 242 -1.92 15.21 8.58
CA GLN A 242 -2.21 14.79 9.94
C GLN A 242 -3.59 15.32 10.39
N VAL A 243 -4.31 14.54 11.15
CA VAL A 243 -5.59 14.92 11.78
C VAL A 243 -5.43 15.01 13.30
N THR A 244 -6.35 15.70 13.98
CA THR A 244 -6.38 15.65 15.45
C THR A 244 -6.91 14.30 15.95
N PRO A 245 -6.61 13.89 17.20
CA PRO A 245 -7.20 12.70 17.82
C PRO A 245 -8.74 12.69 17.78
N ASP A 246 -9.40 13.83 17.97
CA ASP A 246 -10.86 13.93 17.85
C ASP A 246 -11.37 13.66 16.43
N VAL A 247 -10.70 14.21 15.42
CA VAL A 247 -11.05 13.96 14.02
C VAL A 247 -10.81 12.50 13.66
N LEU A 248 -9.73 11.89 14.13
CA LEU A 248 -9.48 10.47 13.89
C LEU A 248 -10.57 9.60 14.53
N ASP A 249 -10.92 9.84 15.78
CA ASP A 249 -12.00 9.15 16.50
C ASP A 249 -13.33 9.24 15.72
N TYR A 250 -13.66 10.43 15.25
CA TYR A 250 -14.84 10.65 14.42
C TYR A 250 -14.79 9.85 13.12
N ILE A 251 -13.65 9.85 12.40
CA ILE A 251 -13.47 9.06 11.18
C ILE A 251 -13.68 7.58 11.45
N LEU A 252 -13.05 7.04 12.51
CA LEU A 252 -13.15 5.63 12.87
C LEU A 252 -14.59 5.23 13.23
N SER A 253 -15.33 6.10 13.92
CA SER A 253 -16.73 5.86 14.29
C SER A 253 -17.69 5.79 13.10
N LEU A 254 -17.33 6.39 11.97
CA LEU A 254 -18.13 6.37 10.74
C LEU A 254 -17.81 5.20 9.81
N LEU A 255 -16.75 4.43 10.07
CA LEU A 255 -16.35 3.33 9.19
C LEU A 255 -17.43 2.23 9.17
N VAL A 256 -17.80 1.85 7.96
CA VAL A 256 -18.63 0.68 7.72
C VAL A 256 -17.73 -0.53 7.52
N ILE A 257 -17.72 -1.43 8.47
CA ILE A 257 -16.97 -2.68 8.38
C ILE A 257 -17.84 -3.76 7.75
N ARG A 258 -17.37 -4.31 6.64
CA ARG A 258 -18.05 -5.38 5.91
C ARG A 258 -17.29 -6.68 6.06
N ASP A 259 -18.00 -7.75 6.40
CA ASP A 259 -17.42 -9.08 6.50
C ASP A 259 -17.34 -9.76 5.13
N GLU A 260 -16.28 -10.53 4.89
CA GLU A 260 -16.16 -11.39 3.71
C GLU A 260 -17.21 -12.54 3.72
N LYS A 261 -17.87 -12.75 4.85
CA LYS A 261 -18.78 -13.88 5.08
C LYS A 261 -20.13 -13.60 4.44
N GLN A 262 -20.42 -14.32 3.43
CA GLN A 262 -21.66 -14.80 2.82
C GLN A 262 -21.69 -14.53 1.32
N SER A 263 -21.27 -15.55 0.55
CA SER A 263 -21.81 -15.65 -0.80
C SER A 263 -23.31 -16.00 -0.64
N THR A 264 -24.17 -15.00 -0.76
CA THR A 264 -25.60 -15.23 -0.90
C THR A 264 -25.87 -15.85 -2.27
N GLU A 265 -26.96 -16.60 -2.42
CA GLU A 265 -27.37 -17.20 -3.71
C GLU A 265 -27.39 -16.14 -4.84
N GLY A 266 -27.80 -14.91 -4.53
CA GLY A 266 -27.82 -13.80 -5.47
C GLY A 266 -26.44 -13.42 -6.01
N ILE A 267 -25.40 -13.35 -5.15
CA ILE A 267 -24.03 -13.04 -5.61
C ILE A 267 -23.44 -14.18 -6.44
N THR A 268 -23.77 -15.42 -6.11
CA THR A 268 -23.33 -16.59 -6.88
C THR A 268 -23.91 -16.57 -8.29
N GLN A 269 -25.18 -16.17 -8.43
CA GLN A 269 -25.83 -16.03 -9.74
C GLN A 269 -25.23 -14.89 -10.57
N LEU A 270 -24.92 -13.74 -9.94
CA LEU A 270 -24.25 -12.62 -10.63
C LEU A 270 -22.82 -12.99 -11.09
N ARG A 271 -22.07 -13.74 -10.27
CA ARG A 271 -20.74 -14.25 -10.66
C ARG A 271 -20.81 -15.17 -11.87
N LYS A 272 -21.81 -16.06 -11.94
CA LYS A 272 -22.03 -16.91 -13.13
C LYS A 272 -22.29 -16.08 -14.39
N GLN A 273 -23.06 -14.99 -14.28
CA GLN A 273 -23.29 -14.09 -15.41
C GLN A 273 -21.99 -13.41 -15.88
N ILE A 274 -21.11 -13.01 -14.94
CA ILE A 274 -19.80 -12.49 -15.28
C ILE A 274 -18.96 -13.56 -15.99
N ASP A 275 -18.91 -14.79 -15.47
CA ASP A 275 -18.16 -15.90 -16.08
C ASP A 275 -18.63 -16.17 -17.54
N GLU A 276 -19.94 -16.09 -17.80
CA GLU A 276 -20.49 -16.23 -19.14
C GLU A 276 -20.07 -15.09 -20.07
N LEU A 277 -20.03 -13.84 -19.58
CA LEU A 277 -19.57 -12.69 -20.33
C LEU A 277 -18.07 -12.75 -20.59
N ASP A 278 -17.27 -13.19 -19.62
CA ASP A 278 -15.84 -13.38 -19.77
C ASP A 278 -15.51 -14.45 -20.83
N ASN A 279 -16.28 -15.55 -20.87
CA ASN A 279 -16.15 -16.55 -21.93
C ASN A 279 -16.44 -15.94 -23.32
N GLN A 280 -17.49 -15.12 -23.46
CA GLN A 280 -17.78 -14.43 -24.71
C GLN A 280 -16.67 -13.44 -25.10
N LEU A 281 -16.11 -12.71 -24.11
CA LEU A 281 -14.98 -11.82 -24.33
C LEU A 281 -13.74 -12.58 -24.82
N MET A 282 -13.43 -13.73 -24.23
CA MET A 282 -12.32 -14.60 -24.66
C MET A 282 -12.51 -15.09 -26.11
N ASP A 283 -13.72 -15.48 -26.47
CA ASP A 283 -14.03 -15.88 -27.86
C ASP A 283 -13.83 -14.73 -28.86
N LEU A 284 -14.25 -13.51 -28.49
CA LEU A 284 -14.08 -12.32 -29.31
C LEU A 284 -12.60 -11.93 -29.45
N LEU A 285 -11.82 -12.02 -28.37
CA LEU A 285 -10.38 -11.77 -28.40
C LEU A 285 -9.67 -12.81 -29.28
N ALA A 286 -10.01 -14.09 -29.18
CA ALA A 286 -9.44 -15.15 -30.02
C ALA A 286 -9.71 -14.89 -31.51
N LYS A 287 -10.95 -14.53 -31.88
CA LYS A 287 -11.34 -14.16 -33.25
C LYS A 287 -10.55 -12.95 -33.74
N ARG A 288 -10.42 -11.92 -32.88
CA ARG A 288 -9.64 -10.72 -33.20
C ARG A 288 -8.16 -11.03 -33.42
N MET A 289 -7.55 -11.89 -32.61
CA MET A 289 -6.15 -12.31 -32.78
C MET A 289 -5.93 -13.14 -34.05
N LYS A 290 -6.93 -13.94 -34.46
CA LYS A 290 -6.89 -14.62 -35.73
C LYS A 290 -6.76 -13.62 -36.90
N VAL A 291 -7.61 -12.59 -36.92
CA VAL A 291 -7.53 -11.52 -37.95
C VAL A 291 -6.19 -10.76 -37.87
N CYS A 292 -5.67 -10.53 -36.66
CA CYS A 292 -4.36 -9.89 -36.49
C CYS A 292 -3.22 -10.71 -37.13
N ARG A 293 -3.28 -12.03 -37.01
CA ARG A 293 -2.29 -12.92 -37.70
C ARG A 293 -2.43 -12.86 -39.19
N GLU A 294 -3.64 -12.84 -39.75
CA GLU A 294 -3.90 -12.66 -41.17
C GLU A 294 -3.33 -11.32 -41.69
N ILE A 295 -3.48 -10.23 -40.90
CA ILE A 295 -2.86 -8.93 -41.20
C ILE A 295 -1.32 -9.05 -41.18
N GLY A 296 -0.76 -9.77 -40.21
CA GLY A 296 0.69 -10.01 -40.12
C GLY A 296 1.23 -10.72 -41.35
N GLN A 297 0.53 -11.75 -41.82
CA GLN A 297 0.90 -12.47 -43.06
C GLN A 297 0.83 -11.55 -44.28
N TYR A 298 -0.25 -10.78 -44.40
CA TYR A 298 -0.41 -9.81 -45.50
C TYR A 298 0.73 -8.77 -45.52
N LYS A 299 1.10 -8.23 -44.34
CA LYS A 299 2.19 -7.27 -44.20
C LYS A 299 3.55 -7.86 -44.59
N LYS A 300 3.79 -9.12 -44.23
CA LYS A 300 4.98 -9.86 -44.61
C LYS A 300 5.09 -9.97 -46.14
N GLU A 301 4.01 -10.39 -46.78
CA GLU A 301 3.97 -10.59 -48.26
C GLU A 301 4.12 -9.27 -49.02
N HIS A 302 3.70 -8.14 -48.44
CA HIS A 302 3.76 -6.82 -49.08
C HIS A 302 4.90 -5.93 -48.55
N ASN A 303 5.81 -6.49 -47.75
CA ASN A 303 6.94 -5.78 -47.13
C ASN A 303 6.53 -4.49 -46.35
N MET A 304 5.46 -4.59 -45.57
CA MET A 304 4.90 -3.49 -44.79
C MET A 304 5.38 -3.53 -43.36
N THR A 305 5.52 -2.35 -42.74
CA THR A 305 5.85 -2.24 -41.31
C THR A 305 4.69 -2.72 -40.41
N VAL A 306 5.02 -3.36 -39.27
CA VAL A 306 4.00 -3.82 -38.31
C VAL A 306 3.26 -2.65 -37.69
N LEU A 307 3.99 -1.68 -37.16
CA LEU A 307 3.40 -0.53 -36.47
C LEU A 307 2.91 0.53 -37.46
N GLN A 308 1.65 0.92 -37.32
CA GLN A 308 1.01 2.03 -38.03
C GLN A 308 0.44 3.01 -37.02
N ALA A 309 1.23 4.02 -36.61
CA ALA A 309 0.93 4.94 -35.54
C ALA A 309 -0.44 5.65 -35.71
N ASN A 310 -0.80 6.05 -36.93
CA ASN A 310 -2.09 6.68 -37.22
C ASN A 310 -3.28 5.76 -36.87
N ARG A 311 -3.16 4.48 -37.25
CA ARG A 311 -4.22 3.49 -36.94
C ARG A 311 -4.35 3.19 -35.46
N TYR A 312 -3.24 3.19 -34.74
CA TYR A 312 -3.21 3.03 -33.30
C TYR A 312 -3.98 4.16 -32.59
N ASN A 313 -3.64 5.42 -32.92
CA ASN A 313 -4.30 6.58 -32.36
C ASN A 313 -5.81 6.62 -32.68
N GLU A 314 -6.19 6.24 -33.92
CA GLU A 314 -7.59 6.13 -34.32
C GLU A 314 -8.36 5.13 -33.44
N ILE A 315 -7.76 3.96 -33.15
CA ILE A 315 -8.38 2.92 -32.32
C ILE A 315 -8.60 3.45 -30.91
N LEU A 316 -7.58 4.02 -30.27
CA LEU A 316 -7.70 4.53 -28.90
C LEU A 316 -8.77 5.61 -28.76
N ASN A 317 -8.74 6.61 -29.66
CA ASN A 317 -9.70 7.72 -29.63
C ASN A 317 -11.15 7.22 -29.85
N LYS A 318 -11.34 6.37 -30.85
CA LYS A 318 -12.67 5.83 -31.19
C LYS A 318 -13.23 4.96 -30.07
N ARG A 319 -12.40 4.11 -29.47
CA ARG A 319 -12.84 3.19 -28.40
C ARG A 319 -13.05 3.91 -27.08
N GLY A 320 -12.21 4.87 -26.71
CA GLY A 320 -12.43 5.71 -25.54
C GLY A 320 -13.76 6.46 -25.62
N ALA A 321 -14.05 7.10 -26.77
CA ALA A 321 -15.34 7.77 -27.00
C ALA A 321 -16.53 6.80 -26.92
N GLN A 322 -16.41 5.60 -27.50
CA GLN A 322 -17.44 4.58 -27.42
C GLN A 322 -17.64 4.06 -25.99
N GLY A 323 -16.56 3.92 -25.21
CA GLY A 323 -16.63 3.52 -23.82
C GLY A 323 -17.45 4.50 -22.98
N SER A 324 -17.22 5.80 -23.18
CA SER A 324 -18.00 6.84 -22.49
C SER A 324 -19.51 6.74 -22.77
N LEU A 325 -19.91 6.42 -24.01
CA LEU A 325 -21.32 6.22 -24.37
C LEU A 325 -21.94 4.98 -23.70
N CYS A 326 -21.10 4.01 -23.32
CA CYS A 326 -21.52 2.81 -22.60
C CYS A 326 -21.41 2.95 -21.06
N GLY A 327 -21.13 4.13 -20.54
CA GLY A 327 -20.96 4.38 -19.10
C GLY A 327 -19.63 3.87 -18.52
N MET A 328 -18.66 3.55 -19.37
CA MET A 328 -17.33 3.13 -18.95
C MET A 328 -16.37 4.33 -18.89
N ASP A 329 -15.38 4.25 -17.99
CA ASP A 329 -14.30 5.23 -17.94
C ASP A 329 -13.49 5.18 -19.25
N PRO A 330 -13.28 6.33 -19.95
CA PRO A 330 -12.55 6.37 -21.21
C PRO A 330 -11.09 5.91 -21.09
N GLU A 331 -10.43 6.22 -19.96
CA GLU A 331 -9.05 5.86 -19.68
C GLU A 331 -8.93 4.34 -19.46
N PHE A 332 -9.86 3.74 -18.72
CA PHE A 332 -9.96 2.30 -18.61
C PHE A 332 -10.09 1.62 -19.97
N VAL A 333 -10.98 2.12 -20.84
CA VAL A 333 -11.18 1.56 -22.18
C VAL A 333 -9.92 1.73 -23.05
N ALA A 334 -9.25 2.88 -22.95
CA ALA A 334 -7.98 3.11 -23.64
C ALA A 334 -6.94 2.06 -23.24
N HIS A 335 -6.70 1.85 -21.95
CA HIS A 335 -5.75 0.85 -21.45
C HIS A 335 -6.07 -0.59 -21.88
N VAL A 336 -7.35 -0.96 -21.91
CA VAL A 336 -7.75 -2.29 -22.42
C VAL A 336 -7.34 -2.44 -23.90
N PHE A 337 -7.60 -1.41 -24.72
CA PHE A 337 -7.24 -1.48 -26.14
C PHE A 337 -5.76 -1.30 -26.42
N GLU A 338 -5.00 -0.64 -25.54
CA GLU A 338 -3.54 -0.62 -25.56
C GLU A 338 -2.96 -2.03 -25.37
N ASN A 339 -3.37 -2.74 -24.33
CA ASN A 339 -2.93 -4.12 -24.09
C ASN A 339 -3.31 -5.07 -25.24
N ILE A 340 -4.52 -4.95 -25.77
CA ILE A 340 -4.95 -5.73 -26.94
C ILE A 340 -4.11 -5.40 -28.19
N HIS A 341 -3.70 -4.13 -28.35
CA HIS A 341 -2.85 -3.72 -29.47
C HIS A 341 -1.43 -4.24 -29.32
N GLU A 342 -0.87 -4.17 -28.12
CA GLU A 342 0.46 -4.71 -27.81
C GLU A 342 0.54 -6.21 -28.17
N GLU A 343 -0.42 -7.01 -27.76
CA GLU A 343 -0.50 -8.42 -28.12
C GLU A 343 -0.66 -8.62 -29.64
N SER A 344 -1.44 -7.76 -30.31
CA SER A 344 -1.58 -7.80 -31.76
C SER A 344 -0.26 -7.54 -32.48
N VAL A 345 0.52 -6.57 -32.02
CA VAL A 345 1.86 -6.25 -32.54
C VAL A 345 2.82 -7.43 -32.34
N ARG A 346 2.83 -7.99 -31.12
CA ARG A 346 3.65 -9.16 -30.76
C ARG A 346 3.41 -10.33 -31.73
N GLN A 347 2.13 -10.70 -31.98
CA GLN A 347 1.78 -11.80 -32.88
C GLN A 347 2.14 -11.50 -34.33
N GLN A 348 2.01 -10.27 -34.82
CA GLN A 348 2.43 -9.88 -36.16
C GLN A 348 3.96 -9.95 -36.32
N ILE A 349 4.73 -9.52 -35.33
CA ILE A 349 6.21 -9.61 -35.34
C ILE A 349 6.65 -11.07 -35.42
N GLU A 350 6.02 -11.97 -34.67
CA GLU A 350 6.34 -13.41 -34.75
C GLU A 350 6.10 -14.02 -36.13
N ILE A 351 5.09 -13.54 -36.86
CA ILE A 351 4.80 -14.01 -38.23
C ILE A 351 5.82 -13.48 -39.23
N ILE A 352 6.18 -12.20 -39.12
CA ILE A 352 7.13 -11.56 -40.05
C ILE A 352 8.53 -12.16 -39.90
N ASN A 353 8.93 -12.53 -38.69
CA ASN A 353 10.25 -13.07 -38.38
C ASN A 353 10.38 -14.59 -38.61
N LYS A 354 9.27 -15.30 -38.85
CA LYS A 354 9.26 -16.70 -39.32
C LYS A 354 9.39 -16.77 -40.85
#